data_7f2cd409a50f1a2fdabe7abd680a9452
#
_entry.id   7f2cd409a50f1a2fdabe7abd680a9452
#
_cell.length_a   1.000
_cell.length_b   1.000
_cell.length_c   1.000
_cell.angle_alpha   90.00
_cell.angle_beta   90.00
_cell.angle_gamma   90.00
#
_symmetry.space_group_name_H-M   'P 1'
#
loop_
_entity.id
_entity.type
_entity.pdbx_description
1 polymer ?
#
loop_
_entity_poly.entity_id
_entity_poly.type
_entity_poly.pdbx_seq_one_letter_code
_entity_poly.pdbx_strand_id
1 'polypeptide(L)'
;MKPTLKTSLLKLALVGMLFYASYGLSNHYAASLAYVPEIAFAWERGIPFWAWTIVPYWSLNLMYAAAFFFCRDTREQNRYVARLVSAQIIATTCFMLFPLHFGWPKPPTDGLWGWLFDSLVAFDLPYNQAPSLHIALSIIVGAFYWTRFPKIRLPILLWQSLIALSVLTTYQHHFIDVPTGALLGWLVLWAIPQHGISPFRRPFDTQGRLKTSEASFCEAKTNAVSFARTSEASFREAKTSPATRSREIKIAMLYLAGAALSALPSLFGGAWLWMLWVSVSLSVVAFAYLTGNAAVFQKQADGRLSAAATVLLLPYLVGVRLNMTYWLSGKAKTARVRDDVLIGSISGVAEIQHCGGVFGKKTASAALKMLARCSTLLRFLPCIYHFLPQKSASQAKSPHPLAISDDLPAVLDVCAEYPHPRYRGVYRVLPLLDMVAPSENDLVQAALLLEALRRQHGKVLTCCALGYGRSAAVVLTWLLVYGGCRDLAQATAELKQARPQMVLPPETAKAIEAAAGRLKTSEASFGDANQDS
;
A
#
# COMPACT_ATOMS: atom_id res chain seq x y z
N MET A 1 -23.41 -14.62 -2.68
CA MET A 1 -24.15 -15.60 -1.85
C MET A 1 -23.33 -15.93 -0.61
N LYS A 2 -23.96 -16.14 0.53
CA LYS A 2 -23.31 -16.58 1.78
C LYS A 2 -22.81 -18.03 1.61
N PRO A 3 -21.60 -18.40 2.09
CA PRO A 3 -21.13 -19.79 2.01
C PRO A 3 -22.06 -20.71 2.79
N THR A 4 -22.30 -21.92 2.26
CA THR A 4 -23.01 -22.95 3.00
C THR A 4 -22.09 -23.61 4.04
N LEU A 5 -22.66 -24.20 5.08
CA LEU A 5 -21.89 -24.94 6.09
C LEU A 5 -21.04 -26.05 5.42
N LYS A 6 -21.64 -26.81 4.50
CA LYS A 6 -20.97 -27.89 3.76
C LYS A 6 -19.75 -27.35 2.97
N THR A 7 -19.91 -26.23 2.27
CA THR A 7 -18.82 -25.62 1.51
C THR A 7 -17.69 -25.12 2.43
N SER A 8 -18.04 -24.57 3.60
CA SER A 8 -17.06 -24.09 4.58
C SER A 8 -16.27 -25.25 5.20
N LEU A 9 -16.95 -26.33 5.58
CA LEU A 9 -16.30 -27.54 6.10
C LEU A 9 -15.40 -28.21 5.06
N LEU A 10 -15.85 -28.32 3.80
CA LEU A 10 -15.04 -28.88 2.74
C LEU A 10 -13.75 -28.07 2.50
N LYS A 11 -13.86 -26.75 2.42
CA LYS A 11 -12.69 -25.90 2.22
C LYS A 11 -11.74 -25.95 3.43
N LEU A 12 -12.26 -25.94 4.66
CA LEU A 12 -11.46 -26.10 5.86
C LEU A 12 -10.71 -27.43 5.85
N ALA A 13 -11.38 -28.53 5.51
CA ALA A 13 -10.77 -29.86 5.41
C ALA A 13 -9.67 -29.91 4.34
N LEU A 14 -9.92 -29.35 3.14
CA LEU A 14 -8.93 -29.34 2.05
C LEU A 14 -7.70 -28.50 2.40
N VAL A 15 -7.90 -27.32 3.02
CA VAL A 15 -6.77 -26.48 3.42
C VAL A 15 -6.04 -27.09 4.60
N GLY A 16 -6.75 -27.74 5.54
CA GLY A 16 -6.14 -28.51 6.62
C GLY A 16 -5.30 -29.68 6.13
N MET A 17 -5.80 -30.47 5.17
CA MET A 17 -5.02 -31.55 4.55
C MET A 17 -3.74 -31.02 3.88
N LEU A 18 -3.86 -29.92 3.12
CA LEU A 18 -2.68 -29.29 2.52
C LEU A 18 -1.68 -28.85 3.59
N PHE A 19 -2.15 -28.25 4.68
CA PHE A 19 -1.31 -27.84 5.80
C PHE A 19 -0.54 -29.03 6.38
N TYR A 20 -1.23 -30.07 6.85
CA TYR A 20 -0.59 -31.22 7.49
C TYR A 20 0.35 -31.98 6.54
N ALA A 21 -0.05 -32.14 5.27
CA ALA A 21 0.78 -32.83 4.29
C ALA A 21 2.07 -32.06 3.98
N SER A 22 1.97 -30.77 3.66
CA SER A 22 3.15 -29.98 3.28
C SER A 22 4.05 -29.66 4.46
N TYR A 23 3.46 -29.38 5.64
CA TYR A 23 4.20 -29.09 6.85
C TYR A 23 4.91 -30.35 7.42
N GLY A 24 4.22 -31.50 7.39
CA GLY A 24 4.81 -32.79 7.75
C GLY A 24 5.93 -33.19 6.81
N LEU A 25 5.74 -33.00 5.48
CA LEU A 25 6.77 -33.30 4.49
C LEU A 25 8.05 -32.50 4.73
N SER A 26 7.95 -31.18 4.95
CA SER A 26 9.12 -30.34 5.21
C SER A 26 9.80 -30.69 6.54
N ASN A 27 9.05 -31.01 7.58
CA ASN A 27 9.62 -31.48 8.85
C ASN A 27 10.39 -32.80 8.69
N HIS A 28 9.83 -33.79 8.00
CA HIS A 28 10.50 -35.08 7.76
C HIS A 28 11.74 -34.92 6.86
N TYR A 29 11.66 -34.06 5.85
CA TYR A 29 12.79 -33.72 5.02
C TYR A 29 13.93 -33.13 5.85
N ALA A 30 13.64 -32.10 6.66
CA ALA A 30 14.66 -31.47 7.51
C ALA A 30 15.25 -32.46 8.54
N ALA A 31 14.41 -33.31 9.14
CA ALA A 31 14.85 -34.36 10.06
C ALA A 31 15.75 -35.42 9.42
N SER A 32 15.67 -35.63 8.10
CA SER A 32 16.51 -36.59 7.37
C SER A 32 17.91 -36.05 7.03
N LEU A 33 18.15 -34.75 7.20
CA LEU A 33 19.44 -34.12 6.90
C LEU A 33 20.47 -34.42 8.00
N ALA A 34 21.70 -34.60 7.62
CA ALA A 34 22.80 -34.83 8.56
C ALA A 34 23.12 -33.65 9.48
N TYR A 35 22.81 -32.44 9.01
CA TYR A 35 22.97 -31.20 9.77
C TYR A 35 21.89 -30.17 9.36
N VAL A 36 21.25 -29.56 10.34
CA VAL A 36 20.33 -28.46 10.18
C VAL A 36 20.78 -27.31 11.06
N PRO A 37 21.06 -26.11 10.49
CA PRO A 37 21.56 -24.98 11.26
C PRO A 37 20.50 -24.37 12.17
N GLU A 38 20.96 -23.66 13.20
CA GLU A 38 20.16 -22.82 14.10
C GLU A 38 20.52 -21.34 13.87
N ILE A 39 19.53 -20.46 13.92
CA ILE A 39 19.73 -19.01 13.90
C ILE A 39 19.10 -18.43 15.17
N ALA A 40 19.90 -18.28 16.21
CA ALA A 40 19.47 -17.69 17.49
C ALA A 40 20.36 -16.49 17.85
N PHE A 41 19.76 -15.44 18.44
CA PHE A 41 20.51 -14.32 18.99
C PHE A 41 20.90 -14.64 20.46
N ALA A 42 22.07 -14.22 20.89
CA ALA A 42 22.58 -14.50 22.24
C ALA A 42 21.63 -14.03 23.37
N TRP A 43 20.90 -12.92 23.15
CA TRP A 43 19.96 -12.36 24.11
C TRP A 43 18.67 -13.19 24.25
N GLU A 44 18.32 -14.02 23.28
CA GLU A 44 17.10 -14.85 23.31
C GLU A 44 17.12 -15.87 24.45
N ARG A 45 18.32 -16.27 24.93
CA ARG A 45 18.47 -17.13 26.11
C ARG A 45 17.89 -16.50 27.39
N GLY A 46 17.70 -15.18 27.39
CA GLY A 46 17.01 -14.45 28.46
C GLY A 46 15.49 -14.47 28.37
N ILE A 47 14.90 -15.03 27.29
CA ILE A 47 13.44 -15.14 27.17
C ILE A 47 12.96 -16.24 28.11
N PRO A 48 12.02 -15.94 29.05
CA PRO A 48 11.50 -16.94 29.96
C PRO A 48 10.55 -17.92 29.26
N PHE A 49 10.60 -19.18 29.65
CA PHE A 49 9.59 -20.15 29.25
C PHE A 49 8.32 -19.95 30.11
N TRP A 50 7.19 -19.65 29.45
CA TRP A 50 5.89 -19.47 30.08
C TRP A 50 4.90 -20.52 29.57
N ALA A 51 4.73 -21.62 30.28
CA ALA A 51 3.90 -22.74 29.85
C ALA A 51 2.44 -22.34 29.53
N TRP A 52 1.85 -21.40 30.28
CA TRP A 52 0.48 -20.94 30.07
C TRP A 52 0.26 -20.25 28.69
N THR A 53 1.33 -19.74 28.06
CA THR A 53 1.23 -19.10 26.74
C THR A 53 0.98 -20.09 25.61
N ILE A 54 0.97 -21.39 25.89
CA ILE A 54 0.50 -22.42 24.96
C ILE A 54 -1.00 -22.22 24.60
N VAL A 55 -1.79 -21.58 25.47
CA VAL A 55 -3.22 -21.28 25.20
C VAL A 55 -3.39 -20.26 24.08
N PRO A 56 -2.81 -19.04 24.14
CA PRO A 56 -2.83 -18.15 23.00
C PRO A 56 -2.20 -18.77 21.75
N TYR A 57 -1.13 -19.55 21.87
CA TYR A 57 -0.53 -20.26 20.75
C TYR A 57 -1.56 -21.16 20.04
N TRP A 58 -2.22 -22.09 20.76
CA TRP A 58 -3.25 -22.98 20.22
C TRP A 58 -4.50 -22.25 19.74
N SER A 59 -4.85 -21.11 20.36
CA SER A 59 -6.04 -20.35 20.00
C SER A 59 -6.04 -19.87 18.55
N LEU A 60 -4.87 -19.71 17.93
CA LEU A 60 -4.77 -19.37 16.51
C LEU A 60 -5.44 -20.42 15.64
N ASN A 61 -5.27 -21.70 15.95
CA ASN A 61 -5.89 -22.79 15.17
C ASN A 61 -7.42 -22.73 15.23
N LEU A 62 -7.97 -22.40 16.42
CA LEU A 62 -9.41 -22.18 16.57
C LEU A 62 -9.89 -20.96 15.79
N MET A 63 -9.17 -19.82 15.90
CA MET A 63 -9.51 -18.60 15.15
C MET A 63 -9.41 -18.81 13.64
N TYR A 64 -8.37 -19.52 13.20
CA TYR A 64 -8.16 -19.90 11.80
C TYR A 64 -9.37 -20.69 11.25
N ALA A 65 -9.81 -21.74 11.94
CA ALA A 65 -10.94 -22.56 11.54
C ALA A 65 -12.27 -21.79 11.62
N ALA A 66 -12.51 -21.04 12.69
CA ALA A 66 -13.74 -20.28 12.88
C ALA A 66 -13.94 -19.19 11.82
N ALA A 67 -12.87 -18.60 11.28
CA ALA A 67 -12.94 -17.58 10.23
C ALA A 67 -13.68 -18.06 8.97
N PHE A 68 -13.62 -19.36 8.62
CA PHE A 68 -14.37 -19.93 7.49
C PHE A 68 -15.89 -19.75 7.64
N PHE A 69 -16.39 -19.75 8.86
CA PHE A 69 -17.83 -19.64 9.15
C PHE A 69 -18.29 -18.18 9.34
N PHE A 70 -17.34 -17.26 9.59
CA PHE A 70 -17.63 -15.82 9.73
C PHE A 70 -17.54 -15.03 8.42
N CYS A 71 -17.19 -15.64 7.30
CA CYS A 71 -17.16 -14.99 6.00
C CYS A 71 -18.56 -14.50 5.57
N ARG A 72 -18.64 -13.28 5.02
CA ARG A 72 -19.89 -12.65 4.57
C ARG A 72 -20.44 -13.31 3.30
N ASP A 73 -19.52 -13.65 2.41
CA ASP A 73 -19.83 -14.24 1.11
C ASP A 73 -18.74 -15.20 0.64
N THR A 74 -19.06 -15.95 -0.42
CA THR A 74 -18.13 -16.93 -1.01
C THR A 74 -16.86 -16.27 -1.57
N ARG A 75 -16.92 -15.00 -2.00
CA ARG A 75 -15.75 -14.25 -2.52
C ARG A 75 -14.77 -13.94 -1.39
N GLU A 76 -15.26 -13.48 -0.24
CA GLU A 76 -14.44 -13.25 0.95
C GLU A 76 -13.79 -14.56 1.43
N GLN A 77 -14.55 -15.65 1.47
CA GLN A 77 -14.04 -16.97 1.84
C GLN A 77 -12.97 -17.49 0.87
N ASN A 78 -13.19 -17.38 -0.44
CA ASN A 78 -12.19 -17.77 -1.44
C ASN A 78 -10.90 -16.96 -1.31
N ARG A 79 -11.01 -15.66 -1.02
CA ARG A 79 -9.86 -14.80 -0.76
C ARG A 79 -9.12 -15.20 0.50
N TYR A 80 -9.84 -15.55 1.55
CA TYR A 80 -9.25 -16.06 2.79
C TYR A 80 -8.48 -17.38 2.53
N VAL A 81 -9.10 -18.34 1.86
CA VAL A 81 -8.45 -19.59 1.43
C VAL A 81 -7.20 -19.32 0.60
N ALA A 82 -7.29 -18.44 -0.40
CA ALA A 82 -6.15 -18.11 -1.25
C ALA A 82 -4.97 -17.53 -0.44
N ARG A 83 -5.24 -16.71 0.58
CA ARG A 83 -4.22 -16.20 1.50
C ARG A 83 -3.56 -17.30 2.32
N LEU A 84 -4.35 -18.19 2.89
CA LEU A 84 -3.83 -19.31 3.70
C LEU A 84 -2.95 -20.23 2.85
N VAL A 85 -3.44 -20.62 1.68
CA VAL A 85 -2.70 -21.49 0.74
C VAL A 85 -1.41 -20.80 0.25
N SER A 86 -1.46 -19.52 -0.08
CA SER A 86 -0.26 -18.78 -0.50
C SER A 86 0.80 -18.70 0.62
N ALA A 87 0.38 -18.40 1.85
CA ALA A 87 1.30 -18.39 3.00
C ALA A 87 1.92 -19.76 3.22
N GLN A 88 1.11 -20.82 3.15
CA GLN A 88 1.55 -22.20 3.31
C GLN A 88 2.59 -22.60 2.25
N ILE A 89 2.30 -22.37 0.96
CA ILE A 89 3.21 -22.72 -0.14
C ILE A 89 4.55 -22.00 0.02
N ILE A 90 4.53 -20.67 0.28
CA ILE A 90 5.76 -19.88 0.42
C ILE A 90 6.56 -20.36 1.63
N ALA A 91 5.93 -20.52 2.80
CA ALA A 91 6.61 -20.96 4.00
C ALA A 91 7.23 -22.35 3.82
N THR A 92 6.47 -23.34 3.32
CA THR A 92 6.96 -24.69 3.07
C THR A 92 8.13 -24.71 2.08
N THR A 93 8.06 -23.89 1.03
CA THR A 93 9.18 -23.73 0.08
C THR A 93 10.42 -23.20 0.78
N CYS A 94 10.29 -22.20 1.67
CA CYS A 94 11.41 -21.70 2.45
C CYS A 94 11.96 -22.76 3.41
N PHE A 95 11.13 -23.54 4.09
CA PHE A 95 11.56 -24.61 4.99
C PHE A 95 12.36 -25.70 4.27
N MET A 96 12.00 -26.00 3.03
CA MET A 96 12.73 -26.99 2.22
C MET A 96 14.04 -26.42 1.66
N LEU A 97 14.07 -25.14 1.27
CA LEU A 97 15.27 -24.51 0.70
C LEU A 97 16.27 -24.09 1.78
N PHE A 98 15.79 -23.69 2.94
CA PHE A 98 16.59 -23.18 4.07
C PHE A 98 16.11 -23.82 5.38
N PRO A 99 16.34 -25.14 5.56
CA PRO A 99 15.92 -25.84 6.77
C PRO A 99 16.65 -25.27 7.99
N LEU A 100 15.91 -24.98 9.04
CA LEU A 100 16.40 -24.48 10.31
C LEU A 100 15.75 -25.27 11.44
N HIS A 101 16.46 -25.39 12.59
CA HIS A 101 15.89 -26.05 13.75
C HIS A 101 15.90 -25.16 15.00
N PHE A 102 15.01 -25.45 15.94
CA PHE A 102 15.01 -24.86 17.27
C PHE A 102 15.90 -25.68 18.19
N GLY A 103 16.98 -25.09 18.70
CA GLY A 103 18.08 -25.81 19.36
C GLY A 103 17.94 -25.96 20.89
N TRP A 104 16.94 -25.37 21.54
CA TRP A 104 16.89 -25.39 23.01
C TRP A 104 15.90 -26.43 23.53
N PRO A 105 16.27 -27.15 24.63
CA PRO A 105 15.34 -28.09 25.24
C PRO A 105 14.20 -27.34 25.89
N LYS A 106 12.97 -27.85 25.71
CA LYS A 106 11.79 -27.34 26.41
C LYS A 106 11.78 -27.87 27.84
N PRO A 107 11.52 -27.01 28.85
CA PRO A 107 11.31 -27.48 30.21
C PRO A 107 10.14 -28.47 30.30
N PRO A 108 10.21 -29.48 31.16
CA PRO A 108 9.10 -30.41 31.37
C PRO A 108 7.87 -29.64 31.90
N THR A 109 6.71 -30.01 31.42
CA THR A 109 5.44 -29.42 31.82
C THR A 109 4.41 -30.50 32.17
N ASP A 110 3.65 -30.29 33.26
CA ASP A 110 2.67 -31.23 33.75
C ASP A 110 1.24 -30.70 33.62
N GLY A 111 0.26 -31.55 33.88
CA GLY A 111 -1.15 -31.21 33.92
C GLY A 111 -1.70 -30.74 32.57
N LEU A 112 -2.55 -29.72 32.58
CA LEU A 112 -3.18 -29.18 31.38
C LEU A 112 -2.14 -28.65 30.37
N TRP A 113 -1.12 -27.98 30.87
CA TRP A 113 -0.04 -27.44 30.01
C TRP A 113 0.75 -28.56 29.34
N GLY A 114 1.12 -29.60 30.10
CA GLY A 114 1.78 -30.78 29.56
C GLY A 114 0.98 -31.42 28.44
N TRP A 115 -0.30 -31.69 28.67
CA TRP A 115 -1.19 -32.26 27.66
C TRP A 115 -1.26 -31.42 26.37
N LEU A 116 -1.33 -30.08 26.49
CA LEU A 116 -1.33 -29.18 25.33
C LEU A 116 0.00 -29.22 24.59
N PHE A 117 1.14 -29.26 25.28
CA PHE A 117 2.45 -29.40 24.67
C PHE A 117 2.63 -30.76 23.99
N ASP A 118 2.23 -31.85 24.63
CA ASP A 118 2.30 -33.19 24.06
C ASP A 118 1.46 -33.30 22.79
N SER A 119 0.26 -32.69 22.79
CA SER A 119 -0.58 -32.63 21.59
C SER A 119 0.08 -31.86 20.44
N LEU A 120 0.91 -30.87 20.74
CA LEU A 120 1.65 -30.11 19.74
C LEU A 120 2.82 -30.93 19.18
N VAL A 121 3.65 -31.50 20.05
CA VAL A 121 4.84 -32.29 19.68
C VAL A 121 4.46 -33.52 18.84
N ALA A 122 3.25 -34.05 18.99
CA ALA A 122 2.78 -35.20 18.21
C ALA A 122 2.80 -34.96 16.68
N PHE A 123 2.76 -33.71 16.21
CA PHE A 123 2.78 -33.41 14.78
C PHE A 123 3.79 -32.31 14.38
N ASP A 124 4.33 -31.54 15.34
CA ASP A 124 5.21 -30.40 15.09
C ASP A 124 6.64 -30.72 15.58
N LEU A 125 7.50 -31.10 14.65
CA LEU A 125 8.92 -31.28 14.90
C LEU A 125 9.62 -29.90 14.90
N PRO A 126 10.79 -29.74 15.55
CA PRO A 126 11.44 -28.45 15.75
C PRO A 126 12.18 -27.91 14.52
N TYR A 127 11.72 -28.17 13.30
CA TYR A 127 12.46 -27.82 12.09
C TYR A 127 11.86 -26.68 11.28
N ASN A 128 10.58 -26.54 11.17
CA ASN A 128 9.93 -25.53 10.32
C ASN A 128 9.99 -24.11 10.94
N GLN A 129 11.18 -23.48 10.94
CA GLN A 129 11.44 -22.25 11.69
C GLN A 129 11.14 -20.98 10.89
N ALA A 130 12.02 -20.54 10.00
CA ALA A 130 11.88 -19.28 9.27
C ALA A 130 11.39 -19.47 7.83
N PRO A 131 10.37 -18.69 7.40
CA PRO A 131 9.56 -17.72 8.14
C PRO A 131 8.51 -18.41 9.02
N SER A 132 8.27 -17.93 10.24
CA SER A 132 7.25 -18.52 11.09
C SER A 132 5.87 -18.49 10.42
N LEU A 133 5.37 -19.68 10.06
CA LEU A 133 4.03 -19.80 9.49
C LEU A 133 2.96 -19.41 10.51
N HIS A 134 3.18 -19.69 11.79
CA HIS A 134 2.29 -19.31 12.87
C HIS A 134 2.09 -17.79 12.94
N ILE A 135 3.16 -17.01 12.83
CA ILE A 135 3.11 -15.54 12.77
C ILE A 135 2.43 -15.05 11.48
N ALA A 136 2.77 -15.64 10.34
CA ALA A 136 2.13 -15.27 9.06
C ALA A 136 0.61 -15.50 9.09
N LEU A 137 0.18 -16.65 9.61
CA LEU A 137 -1.24 -16.96 9.78
C LEU A 137 -1.90 -16.05 10.82
N SER A 138 -1.22 -15.72 11.93
CA SER A 138 -1.72 -14.78 12.93
C SER A 138 -2.05 -13.42 12.29
N ILE A 139 -1.19 -12.89 11.42
CA ILE A 139 -1.43 -11.64 10.70
C ILE A 139 -2.62 -11.76 9.73
N ILE A 140 -2.71 -12.85 8.96
CA ILE A 140 -3.82 -13.08 8.01
C ILE A 140 -5.16 -13.21 8.74
N VAL A 141 -5.19 -14.01 9.80
CA VAL A 141 -6.37 -14.24 10.65
C VAL A 141 -6.74 -12.96 11.38
N GLY A 142 -5.75 -12.28 11.97
CA GLY A 142 -5.94 -10.99 12.64
C GLY A 142 -6.53 -9.93 11.71
N ALA A 143 -6.03 -9.81 10.48
CA ALA A 143 -6.56 -8.89 9.47
C ALA A 143 -8.02 -9.23 9.10
N PHE A 144 -8.37 -10.53 9.02
CA PHE A 144 -9.75 -10.96 8.80
C PHE A 144 -10.66 -10.50 9.96
N TYR A 145 -10.31 -10.81 11.20
CA TYR A 145 -11.10 -10.44 12.38
C TYR A 145 -11.17 -8.93 12.58
N TRP A 146 -10.09 -8.21 12.33
CA TRP A 146 -10.02 -6.75 12.38
C TRP A 146 -11.06 -6.06 11.48
N THR A 147 -11.22 -6.58 10.26
CA THR A 147 -12.19 -6.06 9.30
C THR A 147 -13.60 -6.55 9.58
N ARG A 148 -13.73 -7.75 10.14
CA ARG A 148 -15.02 -8.40 10.39
C ARG A 148 -15.71 -7.87 11.64
N PHE A 149 -14.94 -7.54 12.69
CA PHE A 149 -15.44 -7.13 14.00
C PHE A 149 -14.88 -5.77 14.43
N PRO A 150 -15.33 -4.66 13.85
CA PRO A 150 -14.74 -3.33 14.09
C PRO A 150 -14.88 -2.83 15.53
N LYS A 151 -15.87 -3.35 16.28
CA LYS A 151 -16.13 -2.93 17.68
C LYS A 151 -15.10 -3.49 18.69
N ILE A 152 -14.45 -4.60 18.36
CA ILE A 152 -13.50 -5.29 19.25
C ILE A 152 -12.07 -5.32 18.69
N ARG A 153 -11.68 -4.31 17.92
CA ARG A 153 -10.34 -4.23 17.29
C ARG A 153 -9.21 -4.25 18.32
N LEU A 154 -9.37 -3.52 19.43
CA LEU A 154 -8.34 -3.50 20.47
C LEU A 154 -8.15 -4.87 21.13
N PRO A 155 -9.19 -5.57 21.63
CA PRO A 155 -9.06 -6.96 22.05
C PRO A 155 -8.40 -7.88 21.02
N ILE A 156 -8.77 -7.77 19.72
CA ILE A 156 -8.15 -8.56 18.66
C ILE A 156 -6.65 -8.25 18.58
N LEU A 157 -6.26 -6.98 18.58
CA LEU A 157 -4.85 -6.59 18.50
C LEU A 157 -4.05 -7.15 19.69
N LEU A 158 -4.56 -6.98 20.92
CA LEU A 158 -3.91 -7.48 22.13
C LEU A 158 -3.75 -9.00 22.09
N TRP A 159 -4.80 -9.71 21.64
CA TRP A 159 -4.74 -11.17 21.54
C TRP A 159 -3.76 -11.65 20.47
N GLN A 160 -3.74 -11.02 19.29
CA GLN A 160 -2.76 -11.32 18.25
C GLN A 160 -1.32 -11.01 18.70
N SER A 161 -1.13 -9.95 19.50
CA SER A 161 0.18 -9.65 20.09
C SER A 161 0.60 -10.72 21.10
N LEU A 162 -0.35 -11.25 21.87
CA LEU A 162 -0.09 -12.34 22.81
C LEU A 162 0.22 -13.65 22.06
N ILE A 163 -0.48 -13.95 20.96
CA ILE A 163 -0.12 -15.06 20.06
C ILE A 163 1.30 -14.89 19.53
N ALA A 164 1.67 -13.69 19.08
CA ALA A 164 3.01 -13.42 18.57
C ALA A 164 4.09 -13.57 19.66
N LEU A 165 3.79 -13.17 20.90
CA LEU A 165 4.69 -13.38 22.04
C LEU A 165 4.82 -14.87 22.39
N SER A 166 3.71 -15.61 22.28
CA SER A 166 3.65 -17.01 22.70
C SER A 166 4.61 -17.91 21.92
N VAL A 167 4.90 -17.60 20.64
CA VAL A 167 5.83 -18.42 19.84
C VAL A 167 7.25 -18.44 20.41
N LEU A 168 7.64 -17.35 21.09
CA LEU A 168 8.94 -17.23 21.76
C LEU A 168 8.91 -17.85 23.16
N THR A 169 7.87 -17.56 23.94
CA THR A 169 7.76 -18.00 25.34
C THR A 169 7.35 -19.46 25.50
N THR A 170 6.89 -20.13 24.45
CA THR A 170 6.67 -21.59 24.40
C THR A 170 7.86 -22.33 23.77
N TYR A 171 8.94 -21.62 23.42
CA TYR A 171 10.12 -22.19 22.77
C TYR A 171 9.77 -22.98 21.50
N GLN A 172 8.92 -22.38 20.66
CA GLN A 172 8.59 -22.95 19.34
C GLN A 172 9.41 -22.31 18.23
N HIS A 173 9.76 -21.02 18.36
CA HIS A 173 10.48 -20.25 17.35
C HIS A 173 11.58 -19.38 17.97
N HIS A 174 12.64 -19.16 17.20
CA HIS A 174 13.62 -18.12 17.46
C HIS A 174 13.07 -16.74 17.04
N PHE A 175 13.68 -15.68 17.58
CA PHE A 175 13.19 -14.32 17.31
C PHE A 175 13.15 -13.96 15.82
N ILE A 176 14.14 -14.42 15.05
CA ILE A 176 14.20 -14.10 13.60
C ILE A 176 12.99 -14.64 12.81
N ASP A 177 12.38 -15.70 13.30
CA ASP A 177 11.22 -16.32 12.66
C ASP A 177 9.99 -15.39 12.75
N VAL A 178 9.92 -14.54 13.78
CA VAL A 178 8.81 -13.61 14.00
C VAL A 178 8.76 -12.51 12.93
N PRO A 179 9.81 -11.69 12.70
CA PRO A 179 9.77 -10.67 11.64
C PRO A 179 9.70 -11.27 10.23
N THR A 180 10.32 -12.43 9.98
CA THR A 180 10.23 -13.08 8.67
C THR A 180 8.83 -13.64 8.42
N GLY A 181 8.19 -14.24 9.43
CA GLY A 181 6.78 -14.62 9.38
C GLY A 181 5.84 -13.43 9.22
N ALA A 182 6.13 -12.31 9.90
CA ALA A 182 5.38 -11.08 9.74
C ALA A 182 5.49 -10.53 8.31
N LEU A 183 6.68 -10.50 7.72
CA LEU A 183 6.87 -10.11 6.32
C LEU A 183 6.08 -11.00 5.37
N LEU A 184 6.07 -12.31 5.59
CA LEU A 184 5.27 -13.25 4.80
C LEU A 184 3.77 -12.95 4.92
N GLY A 185 3.25 -12.76 6.12
CA GLY A 185 1.84 -12.42 6.35
C GLY A 185 1.43 -11.12 5.63
N TRP A 186 2.25 -10.07 5.74
CA TRP A 186 2.00 -8.81 5.05
C TRP A 186 2.17 -8.91 3.54
N LEU A 187 3.13 -9.70 3.04
CA LEU A 187 3.29 -9.97 1.60
C LEU A 187 2.04 -10.62 1.01
N VAL A 188 1.49 -11.60 1.69
CA VAL A 188 0.26 -12.28 1.26
C VAL A 188 -0.94 -11.34 1.29
N LEU A 189 -1.07 -10.49 2.33
CA LEU A 189 -2.14 -9.48 2.40
C LEU A 189 -2.01 -8.42 1.31
N TRP A 190 -0.78 -8.04 0.94
CA TRP A 190 -0.51 -7.15 -0.19
C TRP A 190 -0.83 -7.81 -1.53
N ALA A 191 -0.40 -9.06 -1.75
CA ALA A 191 -0.64 -9.79 -2.98
C ALA A 191 -2.15 -10.04 -3.23
N ILE A 192 -2.89 -10.31 -2.16
CA ILE A 192 -4.33 -10.63 -2.18
C ILE A 192 -5.08 -9.62 -1.27
N PRO A 193 -5.27 -8.35 -1.70
CA PRO A 193 -5.85 -7.32 -0.85
C PRO A 193 -7.33 -7.57 -0.56
N GLN A 194 -7.81 -7.09 0.59
CA GLN A 194 -9.24 -7.16 0.98
C GLN A 194 -10.07 -6.20 0.14
N HIS A 195 -9.56 -5.00 -0.04
CA HIS A 195 -10.17 -3.93 -0.81
C HIS A 195 -9.13 -3.36 -1.78
N GLY A 196 -9.61 -2.72 -2.84
CA GLY A 196 -8.72 -2.13 -3.83
C GLY A 196 -8.32 -3.09 -4.96
N ILE A 197 -7.33 -2.68 -5.74
CA ILE A 197 -6.85 -3.39 -6.92
C ILE A 197 -5.69 -4.30 -6.51
N SER A 198 -5.71 -5.55 -6.98
CA SER A 198 -4.57 -6.46 -6.83
C SER A 198 -3.35 -5.89 -7.56
N PRO A 199 -2.13 -5.99 -6.99
CA PRO A 199 -0.91 -5.54 -7.63
C PRO A 199 -0.59 -6.29 -8.95
N PHE A 200 -1.22 -7.44 -9.16
CA PHE A 200 -1.08 -8.26 -10.37
C PHE A 200 -2.07 -7.90 -11.48
N ARG A 201 -3.09 -7.08 -11.20
CA ARG A 201 -4.05 -6.62 -12.22
C ARG A 201 -3.60 -5.29 -12.79
N ARG A 202 -3.54 -5.19 -14.10
CA ARG A 202 -3.33 -3.90 -14.76
C ARG A 202 -4.52 -2.97 -14.47
N PRO A 203 -4.31 -1.65 -14.30
CA PRO A 203 -5.38 -0.69 -14.00
C PRO A 203 -6.51 -0.71 -15.02
N PHE A 204 -6.24 -1.06 -16.26
CA PHE A 204 -7.21 -1.11 -17.36
C PHE A 204 -8.24 -2.24 -17.30
N ASP A 205 -8.02 -3.27 -16.49
CA ASP A 205 -9.01 -4.35 -16.31
C ASP A 205 -10.17 -3.93 -15.38
N THR A 206 -10.17 -2.68 -14.91
CA THR A 206 -11.12 -2.17 -13.90
C THR A 206 -12.24 -1.29 -14.46
N GLN A 207 -12.48 -1.28 -15.78
CA GLN A 207 -13.63 -0.56 -16.38
C GLN A 207 -15.01 -0.95 -15.78
N GLY A 208 -15.09 -2.07 -15.05
CA GLY A 208 -16.29 -2.48 -14.32
C GLY A 208 -16.49 -1.81 -12.94
N ARG A 209 -15.48 -1.12 -12.37
CA ARG A 209 -15.51 -0.64 -10.98
C ARG A 209 -15.56 0.88 -10.77
N LEU A 210 -15.36 1.67 -11.80
CA LEU A 210 -15.69 3.11 -11.75
C LEU A 210 -17.18 3.35 -11.47
N LYS A 211 -18.04 2.37 -11.80
CA LYS A 211 -19.50 2.45 -11.58
C LYS A 211 -19.96 2.55 -10.11
N THR A 212 -19.15 2.17 -9.12
CA THR A 212 -19.57 2.21 -7.71
C THR A 212 -19.15 3.47 -6.96
N SER A 213 -18.18 4.26 -7.47
CA SER A 213 -17.94 5.62 -6.95
C SER A 213 -18.72 6.69 -7.71
N GLU A 214 -19.27 6.36 -8.87
CA GLU A 214 -20.10 7.24 -9.71
C GLU A 214 -21.50 7.50 -9.16
N ALA A 215 -22.01 6.69 -8.24
CA ALA A 215 -23.32 6.93 -7.63
C ALA A 215 -23.40 8.25 -6.85
N SER A 216 -22.25 8.81 -6.43
CA SER A 216 -22.15 10.14 -5.81
C SER A 216 -21.80 11.25 -6.81
N PHE A 217 -21.53 10.91 -8.08
CA PHE A 217 -21.15 11.83 -9.15
C PHE A 217 -22.30 12.11 -10.13
N CYS A 218 -23.50 11.57 -9.86
CA CYS A 218 -24.58 11.46 -10.83
C CYS A 218 -25.42 12.74 -11.02
N GLU A 219 -25.12 13.86 -10.38
CA GLU A 219 -25.86 15.12 -10.60
C GLU A 219 -25.21 16.11 -11.57
N ALA A 220 -23.95 15.88 -11.98
CA ALA A 220 -23.32 16.63 -13.07
C ALA A 220 -23.46 15.88 -14.42
N LYS A 221 -24.62 15.25 -14.61
CA LYS A 221 -24.94 14.47 -15.81
C LYS A 221 -25.40 15.38 -16.92
N THR A 222 -24.61 15.57 -17.95
CA THR A 222 -25.08 15.29 -19.33
C THR A 222 -23.91 15.18 -20.32
N ASN A 223 -22.83 15.94 -20.18
CA ASN A 223 -21.82 16.02 -21.23
C ASN A 223 -20.56 15.16 -21.01
N ALA A 224 -20.15 14.88 -19.75
CA ALA A 224 -18.98 14.05 -19.46
C ALA A 224 -19.23 12.54 -19.62
N VAL A 225 -20.47 12.07 -19.46
CA VAL A 225 -20.84 10.64 -19.53
C VAL A 225 -20.99 10.16 -20.98
N SER A 226 -21.41 11.03 -21.92
CA SER A 226 -21.44 10.67 -23.34
C SER A 226 -20.03 10.55 -23.90
N PHE A 227 -19.12 11.43 -23.48
CA PHE A 227 -17.69 11.39 -23.84
C PHE A 227 -17.00 10.09 -23.38
N ALA A 228 -17.29 9.63 -22.14
CA ALA A 228 -16.76 8.36 -21.64
C ALA A 228 -17.23 7.14 -22.45
N ARG A 229 -18.46 7.15 -22.97
CA ARG A 229 -19.02 6.02 -23.72
C ARG A 229 -18.52 5.89 -25.15
N THR A 230 -18.32 7.00 -25.86
CA THR A 230 -17.82 7.00 -27.24
C THR A 230 -16.32 6.73 -27.33
N SER A 231 -15.56 7.06 -26.27
CA SER A 231 -14.13 6.76 -26.19
C SER A 231 -13.82 5.30 -25.79
N GLU A 232 -14.78 4.55 -25.25
CA GLU A 232 -14.59 3.15 -24.81
C GLU A 232 -14.04 2.21 -25.91
N ALA A 233 -14.44 2.40 -27.15
CA ALA A 233 -13.95 1.60 -28.28
C ALA A 233 -12.50 1.94 -28.66
N SER A 234 -12.06 3.19 -28.48
CA SER A 234 -10.72 3.69 -28.81
C SER A 234 -9.68 3.50 -27.69
N PHE A 235 -10.12 3.19 -26.45
CA PHE A 235 -9.24 3.05 -25.29
C PHE A 235 -8.46 1.73 -25.22
N ARG A 236 -8.68 0.79 -26.15
CA ARG A 236 -8.18 -0.59 -26.01
C ARG A 236 -6.69 -0.78 -26.20
N GLU A 237 -5.91 0.12 -26.79
CA GLU A 237 -4.48 -0.13 -27.11
C GLU A 237 -3.56 1.10 -27.11
N ALA A 238 -3.48 1.86 -26.04
CA ALA A 238 -2.34 2.74 -25.89
C ALA A 238 -1.11 1.92 -25.44
N LYS A 239 -0.37 1.34 -26.37
CA LYS A 239 0.93 0.71 -26.10
C LYS A 239 1.86 1.77 -25.54
N THR A 240 2.43 1.50 -24.34
CA THR A 240 3.54 2.29 -23.80
C THR A 240 4.61 2.42 -24.86
N SER A 241 5.14 3.64 -25.10
CA SER A 241 6.18 3.81 -26.11
C SER A 241 7.39 2.93 -25.83
N PRO A 242 8.11 2.40 -26.85
CA PRO A 242 9.30 1.58 -26.62
C PRO A 242 10.35 2.25 -25.74
N ALA A 243 10.50 3.58 -25.84
CA ALA A 243 11.42 4.37 -25.03
C ALA A 243 11.00 4.40 -23.55
N THR A 244 9.70 4.62 -23.25
CA THR A 244 9.16 4.57 -21.89
C THR A 244 9.36 3.19 -21.31
N ARG A 245 9.07 2.12 -22.06
CA ARG A 245 9.24 0.73 -21.63
C ARG A 245 10.71 0.40 -21.31
N SER A 246 11.64 0.84 -22.15
CA SER A 246 13.07 0.68 -21.89
C SER A 246 13.49 1.37 -20.59
N ARG A 247 12.96 2.56 -20.30
CA ARG A 247 13.24 3.30 -19.07
C ARG A 247 12.66 2.61 -17.83
N GLU A 248 11.43 2.12 -17.91
CA GLU A 248 10.82 1.30 -16.85
C GLU A 248 11.68 0.11 -16.47
N ILE A 249 12.15 -0.65 -17.49
CA ILE A 249 13.01 -1.82 -17.28
C ILE A 249 14.35 -1.41 -16.64
N LYS A 250 14.97 -0.32 -17.09
CA LYS A 250 16.24 0.18 -16.50
C LYS A 250 16.06 0.53 -15.02
N ILE A 251 14.97 1.22 -14.67
CA ILE A 251 14.66 1.57 -13.27
C ILE A 251 14.40 0.30 -12.46
N ALA A 252 13.64 -0.65 -13.00
CA ALA A 252 13.38 -1.92 -12.34
C ALA A 252 14.68 -2.69 -12.06
N MET A 253 15.60 -2.74 -13.02
CA MET A 253 16.91 -3.41 -12.85
C MET A 253 17.76 -2.73 -11.78
N LEU A 254 17.73 -1.38 -11.68
CA LEU A 254 18.41 -0.67 -10.59
C LEU A 254 17.85 -1.04 -9.22
N TYR A 255 16.52 -1.14 -9.09
CA TYR A 255 15.89 -1.58 -7.85
C TYR A 255 16.20 -3.05 -7.54
N LEU A 256 16.22 -3.94 -8.55
CA LEU A 256 16.63 -5.34 -8.36
C LEU A 256 18.10 -5.47 -7.94
N ALA A 257 18.98 -4.70 -8.55
CA ALA A 257 20.39 -4.64 -8.14
C ALA A 257 20.52 -4.15 -6.69
N GLY A 258 19.79 -3.08 -6.32
CA GLY A 258 19.73 -2.61 -4.93
C GLY A 258 19.15 -3.66 -3.97
N ALA A 259 18.15 -4.43 -4.39
CA ALA A 259 17.58 -5.53 -3.62
C ALA A 259 18.61 -6.64 -3.40
N ALA A 260 19.32 -7.05 -4.44
CA ALA A 260 20.39 -8.06 -4.35
C ALA A 260 21.53 -7.59 -3.44
N LEU A 261 22.02 -6.36 -3.63
CA LEU A 261 23.06 -5.78 -2.79
C LEU A 261 22.66 -5.66 -1.32
N SER A 262 21.41 -5.26 -1.05
CA SER A 262 20.90 -5.18 0.32
C SER A 262 20.66 -6.55 0.96
N ALA A 263 20.53 -7.62 0.18
CA ALA A 263 20.46 -8.99 0.71
C ALA A 263 21.83 -9.55 1.15
N LEU A 264 22.95 -9.12 0.54
CA LEU A 264 24.26 -9.67 0.84
C LEU A 264 24.67 -9.58 2.32
N PRO A 265 24.46 -8.47 3.04
CA PRO A 265 24.80 -8.40 4.46
C PRO A 265 24.09 -9.45 5.32
N SER A 266 22.92 -9.94 4.91
CA SER A 266 22.19 -10.98 5.67
C SER A 266 22.99 -12.29 5.81
N LEU A 267 23.96 -12.53 4.93
CA LEU A 267 24.87 -13.68 5.02
C LEU A 267 25.73 -13.67 6.30
N PHE A 268 25.94 -12.50 6.91
CA PHE A 268 26.65 -12.38 8.18
C PHE A 268 25.76 -12.68 9.41
N GLY A 269 24.46 -12.95 9.20
CA GLY A 269 23.52 -13.24 10.29
C GLY A 269 23.26 -12.06 11.22
N GLY A 270 22.72 -12.34 12.41
CA GLY A 270 22.47 -11.34 13.44
C GLY A 270 21.61 -10.17 12.96
N ALA A 271 21.97 -8.96 13.36
CA ALA A 271 21.21 -7.74 12.99
C ALA A 271 21.17 -7.48 11.47
N TRP A 272 22.11 -8.03 10.70
CA TRP A 272 22.13 -7.88 9.25
C TRP A 272 20.95 -8.55 8.55
N LEU A 273 20.27 -9.49 9.19
CA LEU A 273 19.06 -10.13 8.65
C LEU A 273 17.91 -9.12 8.41
N TRP A 274 17.90 -7.97 9.09
CA TRP A 274 16.96 -6.89 8.82
C TRP A 274 17.10 -6.28 7.41
N MET A 275 18.26 -6.46 6.78
CA MET A 275 18.47 -6.02 5.40
C MET A 275 17.63 -6.81 4.39
N LEU A 276 17.15 -8.00 4.74
CA LEU A 276 16.17 -8.74 3.92
C LEU A 276 14.86 -7.96 3.75
N TRP A 277 14.43 -7.18 4.76
CA TRP A 277 13.27 -6.32 4.61
C TRP A 277 13.51 -5.21 3.57
N VAL A 278 14.69 -4.60 3.55
CA VAL A 278 15.08 -3.63 2.51
C VAL A 278 15.04 -4.30 1.14
N SER A 279 15.60 -5.49 1.01
CA SER A 279 15.61 -6.29 -0.23
C SER A 279 14.20 -6.57 -0.73
N VAL A 280 13.30 -7.07 0.12
CA VAL A 280 11.89 -7.30 -0.23
C VAL A 280 11.21 -5.99 -0.66
N SER A 281 11.43 -4.90 0.08
CA SER A 281 10.85 -3.59 -0.23
C SER A 281 11.26 -3.11 -1.62
N LEU A 282 12.56 -3.18 -1.96
CA LEU A 282 13.07 -2.78 -3.27
C LEU A 282 12.59 -3.72 -4.38
N SER A 283 12.45 -5.02 -4.11
CA SER A 283 11.90 -5.99 -5.07
C SER A 283 10.44 -5.68 -5.42
N VAL A 284 9.63 -5.28 -4.44
CA VAL A 284 8.23 -4.85 -4.66
C VAL A 284 8.19 -3.58 -5.53
N VAL A 285 9.10 -2.62 -5.29
CA VAL A 285 9.20 -1.42 -6.15
C VAL A 285 9.65 -1.80 -7.56
N ALA A 286 10.65 -2.67 -7.70
CA ALA A 286 11.08 -3.18 -9.02
C ALA A 286 9.91 -3.82 -9.78
N PHE A 287 9.07 -4.59 -9.09
CA PHE A 287 7.88 -5.20 -9.68
C PHE A 287 6.91 -4.15 -10.23
N ALA A 288 6.74 -3.00 -9.56
CA ALA A 288 5.91 -1.91 -10.06
C ALA A 288 6.39 -1.40 -11.42
N TYR A 289 7.71 -1.20 -11.58
CA TYR A 289 8.31 -0.76 -12.85
C TYR A 289 8.36 -1.87 -13.91
N LEU A 290 8.64 -3.13 -13.54
CA LEU A 290 8.59 -4.25 -14.48
C LEU A 290 7.20 -4.44 -15.10
N THR A 291 6.16 -4.19 -14.33
CA THR A 291 4.77 -4.34 -14.79
C THR A 291 4.18 -3.04 -15.33
N GLY A 292 4.83 -1.89 -15.12
CA GLY A 292 4.27 -0.56 -15.40
C GLY A 292 3.02 -0.27 -14.58
N ASN A 293 2.90 -0.83 -13.36
CA ASN A 293 1.65 -0.83 -12.60
C ASN A 293 1.77 -0.07 -11.28
N ALA A 294 1.22 1.13 -11.22
CA ALA A 294 1.16 1.95 -10.00
C ALA A 294 0.30 1.33 -8.88
N ALA A 295 -0.60 0.37 -9.20
CA ALA A 295 -1.43 -0.31 -8.21
C ALA A 295 -0.62 -1.17 -7.22
N VAL A 296 0.65 -1.46 -7.52
CA VAL A 296 1.61 -2.11 -6.61
C VAL A 296 1.75 -1.34 -5.29
N PHE A 297 1.69 -0.02 -5.32
CA PHE A 297 1.75 0.83 -4.12
C PHE A 297 0.44 0.83 -3.32
N GLN A 298 -0.66 0.33 -3.88
CA GLN A 298 -1.97 0.22 -3.23
C GLN A 298 -2.45 1.53 -2.59
N LYS A 299 -2.27 2.64 -3.29
CA LYS A 299 -2.73 3.94 -2.84
C LYS A 299 -4.25 4.00 -2.87
N GLN A 300 -4.85 4.40 -1.76
CA GLN A 300 -6.29 4.48 -1.56
C GLN A 300 -6.83 5.85 -1.98
N ALA A 301 -8.14 5.95 -2.16
CA ALA A 301 -8.81 7.19 -2.56
C ALA A 301 -8.60 8.35 -1.56
N ASP A 302 -8.29 8.05 -0.31
CA ASP A 302 -7.97 9.04 0.73
C ASP A 302 -6.48 9.43 0.79
N GLY A 303 -5.67 8.97 -0.18
CA GLY A 303 -4.25 9.25 -0.30
C GLY A 303 -3.33 8.40 0.57
N ARG A 304 -3.87 7.49 1.39
CA ARG A 304 -3.06 6.55 2.19
C ARG A 304 -2.69 5.32 1.37
N LEU A 305 -1.59 4.68 1.74
CA LEU A 305 -1.28 3.33 1.27
C LEU A 305 -2.06 2.31 2.11
N SER A 306 -2.28 1.11 1.58
CA SER A 306 -2.78 0.01 2.40
C SER A 306 -1.80 -0.31 3.53
N ALA A 307 -2.29 -0.90 4.64
CA ALA A 307 -1.41 -1.30 5.74
C ALA A 307 -0.31 -2.26 5.26
N ALA A 308 -0.65 -3.20 4.39
CA ALA A 308 0.30 -4.15 3.83
C ALA A 308 1.38 -3.47 2.99
N ALA A 309 1.00 -2.58 2.07
CA ALA A 309 1.96 -1.81 1.28
C ALA A 309 2.83 -0.91 2.17
N THR A 310 2.25 -0.29 3.22
CA THR A 310 2.99 0.55 4.16
C THR A 310 4.07 -0.24 4.89
N VAL A 311 3.75 -1.44 5.41
CA VAL A 311 4.72 -2.28 6.11
C VAL A 311 5.81 -2.78 5.17
N LEU A 312 5.43 -3.36 4.03
CA LEU A 312 6.41 -3.92 3.09
C LEU A 312 7.35 -2.85 2.53
N LEU A 313 6.80 -1.68 2.19
CA LEU A 313 7.55 -0.59 1.57
C LEU A 313 8.19 0.37 2.57
N LEU A 314 8.10 0.13 3.89
CA LEU A 314 8.60 1.07 4.89
C LEU A 314 10.06 1.48 4.67
N PRO A 315 11.03 0.58 4.39
CA PRO A 315 12.40 0.98 4.08
C PRO A 315 12.49 1.92 2.87
N TYR A 316 11.76 1.62 1.80
CA TYR A 316 11.68 2.47 0.60
C TYR A 316 11.03 3.83 0.92
N LEU A 317 9.94 3.86 1.68
CA LEU A 317 9.24 5.09 2.06
C LEU A 317 10.12 6.02 2.89
N VAL A 318 10.98 5.46 3.75
CA VAL A 318 11.99 6.23 4.48
C VAL A 318 12.96 6.88 3.49
N GLY A 319 13.46 6.14 2.51
CA GLY A 319 14.33 6.68 1.45
C GLY A 319 13.64 7.79 0.64
N VAL A 320 12.38 7.58 0.21
CA VAL A 320 11.59 8.60 -0.49
C VAL A 320 11.44 9.86 0.37
N ARG A 321 11.16 9.71 1.67
CA ARG A 321 11.03 10.86 2.58
C ARG A 321 12.33 11.65 2.72
N LEU A 322 13.45 10.96 2.88
CA LEU A 322 14.78 11.60 2.95
C LEU A 322 15.08 12.36 1.66
N ASN A 323 14.84 11.72 0.52
CA ASN A 323 14.99 12.34 -0.81
C ASN A 323 14.10 13.60 -0.95
N MET A 324 12.81 13.50 -0.58
CA MET A 324 11.90 14.64 -0.61
C MET A 324 12.37 15.77 0.31
N THR A 325 12.85 15.45 1.52
CA THR A 325 13.34 16.45 2.49
C THR A 325 14.55 17.18 1.92
N TYR A 326 15.47 16.47 1.28
CA TYR A 326 16.65 17.05 0.64
C TYR A 326 16.26 17.99 -0.51
N TRP A 327 15.45 17.52 -1.47
CA TRP A 327 15.10 18.31 -2.66
C TRP A 327 14.17 19.49 -2.39
N LEU A 328 13.35 19.42 -1.34
CA LEU A 328 12.40 20.48 -0.97
C LEU A 328 12.98 21.44 0.09
N SER A 329 14.19 21.19 0.59
CA SER A 329 14.84 22.07 1.58
C SER A 329 15.01 23.49 1.02
N GLY A 330 14.53 24.49 1.75
CA GLY A 330 14.59 25.90 1.36
C GLY A 330 13.73 26.30 0.15
N LYS A 331 12.88 25.38 -0.38
CA LYS A 331 12.04 25.65 -1.55
C LYS A 331 10.56 25.71 -1.19
N ALA A 332 9.80 26.53 -1.92
CA ALA A 332 8.35 26.55 -1.80
C ALA A 332 7.75 25.18 -2.16
N LYS A 333 6.88 24.66 -1.31
CA LYS A 333 6.24 23.34 -1.53
C LYS A 333 5.06 23.42 -2.46
N THR A 334 4.45 24.60 -2.60
CA THR A 334 3.35 24.88 -3.53
C THR A 334 3.65 26.17 -4.28
N ALA A 335 3.11 26.29 -5.49
CA ALA A 335 3.18 27.49 -6.31
C ALA A 335 1.84 27.70 -7.02
N ARG A 336 1.49 28.95 -7.29
CA ARG A 336 0.31 29.33 -8.06
C ARG A 336 0.71 29.43 -9.53
N VAL A 337 0.04 28.66 -10.38
CA VAL A 337 0.20 28.74 -11.84
C VAL A 337 -0.79 29.76 -12.41
N ARG A 338 -2.04 29.65 -11.95
CA ARG A 338 -3.11 30.61 -12.17
C ARG A 338 -3.91 30.80 -10.89
N ASP A 339 -4.86 31.74 -10.86
CA ASP A 339 -5.60 32.06 -9.64
C ASP A 339 -6.36 30.86 -9.05
N ASP A 340 -6.77 29.92 -9.90
CA ASP A 340 -7.54 28.73 -9.58
C ASP A 340 -6.77 27.41 -9.69
N VAL A 341 -5.52 27.44 -10.23
CA VAL A 341 -4.68 26.24 -10.40
C VAL A 341 -3.33 26.40 -9.71
N LEU A 342 -3.09 25.51 -8.74
CA LEU A 342 -1.84 25.42 -8.00
C LEU A 342 -1.11 24.13 -8.36
N ILE A 343 0.22 24.16 -8.28
CA ILE A 343 1.09 23.00 -8.41
C ILE A 343 1.93 22.84 -7.15
N GLY A 344 2.22 21.62 -6.75
CA GLY A 344 3.03 21.42 -5.55
C GLY A 344 3.50 20.01 -5.29
N SER A 345 4.23 19.91 -4.16
CA SER A 345 4.61 18.63 -3.57
C SER A 345 3.49 18.10 -2.66
N ILE A 346 3.46 16.79 -2.45
CA ILE A 346 2.51 16.15 -1.53
C ILE A 346 2.67 16.68 -0.09
N SER A 347 3.87 17.11 0.31
CA SER A 347 4.10 17.75 1.61
C SER A 347 3.50 19.18 1.70
N GLY A 348 3.27 19.84 0.56
CA GLY A 348 2.63 21.15 0.49
C GLY A 348 1.14 21.10 0.81
N VAL A 349 0.48 19.96 0.59
CA VAL A 349 -0.93 19.76 0.94
C VAL A 349 -1.18 19.95 2.43
N ALA A 350 -0.24 19.52 3.29
CA ALA A 350 -0.32 19.73 4.74
C ALA A 350 -0.19 21.21 5.12
N GLU A 351 0.62 21.98 4.40
CA GLU A 351 0.77 23.43 4.65
C GLU A 351 -0.51 24.18 4.31
N ILE A 352 -1.13 23.89 3.17
CA ILE A 352 -2.41 24.50 2.76
C ILE A 352 -3.49 24.22 3.79
N GLN A 353 -3.57 23.02 4.31
CA GLN A 353 -4.54 22.65 5.34
C GLN A 353 -4.34 23.42 6.66
N HIS A 354 -3.12 23.77 7.00
CA HIS A 354 -2.82 24.56 8.21
C HIS A 354 -2.97 26.07 8.00
N CYS A 355 -2.75 26.57 6.79
CA CYS A 355 -2.89 27.98 6.47
C CYS A 355 -4.35 28.43 6.25
N GLY A 356 -5.24 27.54 5.80
CA GLY A 356 -6.67 27.82 5.62
C GLY A 356 -7.45 28.14 6.91
N GLY A 357 -6.79 28.05 8.07
CA GLY A 357 -7.39 28.35 9.37
C GLY A 357 -6.97 29.69 10.01
N VAL A 358 -5.94 30.36 9.54
CA VAL A 358 -5.49 31.65 10.10
C VAL A 358 -4.63 32.43 9.10
N PHE A 359 -5.22 33.33 8.36
CA PHE A 359 -4.51 34.52 7.91
C PHE A 359 -4.44 35.50 9.11
N GLY A 360 -3.48 35.28 10.00
CA GLY A 360 -3.30 36.16 11.14
C GLY A 360 -2.26 35.68 12.13
N LYS A 361 -1.10 36.36 12.08
CA LYS A 361 -0.04 36.45 13.10
C LYS A 361 1.07 35.39 13.11
N LYS A 362 2.21 35.80 12.61
CA LYS A 362 3.56 35.31 12.95
C LYS A 362 3.73 35.32 14.46
N THR A 363 3.79 34.20 15.12
CA THR A 363 4.59 33.91 16.33
C THR A 363 4.33 32.46 16.76
N ALA A 364 5.07 31.51 16.19
CA ALA A 364 5.20 30.20 16.80
C ALA A 364 6.53 30.15 17.55
N SER A 365 6.48 30.12 18.88
CA SER A 365 7.57 30.00 19.81
C SER A 365 8.53 28.85 19.46
N ALA A 366 9.85 29.06 19.71
CA ALA A 366 10.91 28.07 19.50
C ALA A 366 10.65 26.71 20.18
N ALA A 367 9.92 26.71 21.29
CA ALA A 367 9.49 25.48 22.00
C ALA A 367 8.54 24.61 21.18
N LEU A 368 7.61 25.20 20.40
CA LEU A 368 6.73 24.44 19.49
C LEU A 368 7.50 23.81 18.33
N LYS A 369 8.58 24.47 17.87
CA LYS A 369 9.49 23.92 16.84
C LYS A 369 10.30 22.74 17.37
N MET A 370 10.65 22.72 18.65
CA MET A 370 11.38 21.63 19.29
C MET A 370 10.48 20.41 19.57
N LEU A 371 9.24 20.62 20.02
CA LEU A 371 8.22 19.58 20.17
C LEU A 371 7.79 18.99 18.80
N ALA A 372 7.73 19.81 17.75
CA ALA A 372 7.49 19.33 16.39
C ALA A 372 8.66 18.48 15.85
N ARG A 373 9.89 18.69 16.29
CA ARG A 373 11.05 17.85 15.96
C ARG A 373 11.02 16.50 16.69
N CYS A 374 10.60 16.45 17.96
CA CYS A 374 10.40 15.17 18.67
C CYS A 374 9.21 14.38 18.14
N SER A 375 8.10 15.04 17.74
CA SER A 375 6.96 14.36 17.11
C SER A 375 7.29 13.82 15.70
N THR A 376 8.39 14.27 15.11
CA THR A 376 8.84 13.79 13.79
C THR A 376 9.37 12.36 13.87
N LEU A 377 10.00 11.94 14.97
CA LEU A 377 10.42 10.55 15.23
C LEU A 377 9.21 9.63 15.46
N LEU A 378 8.16 10.09 16.15
CA LEU A 378 6.91 9.34 16.35
C LEU A 378 6.07 9.25 15.05
N ARG A 379 6.27 10.14 14.06
CA ARG A 379 5.65 10.04 12.73
C ARG A 379 6.25 8.97 11.84
N PHE A 380 7.35 8.32 12.24
CA PHE A 380 7.93 7.16 11.57
C PHE A 380 7.23 5.83 11.92
N LEU A 381 6.23 5.83 12.82
CA LEU A 381 5.43 4.66 13.15
C LEU A 381 3.99 4.76 12.60
N PRO A 382 3.77 4.89 11.27
CA PRO A 382 2.42 4.86 10.71
C PRO A 382 1.72 3.52 10.99
N CYS A 383 2.48 2.45 11.26
CA CYS A 383 1.95 1.14 11.65
C CYS A 383 1.21 1.20 12.99
N ILE A 384 1.72 1.90 14.00
CA ILE A 384 1.07 2.01 15.32
C ILE A 384 -0.19 2.88 15.23
N TYR A 385 -0.21 3.90 14.38
CA TYR A 385 -1.39 4.75 14.19
C TYR A 385 -2.58 4.03 13.50
N HIS A 386 -2.31 2.99 12.72
CA HIS A 386 -3.37 2.13 12.16
C HIS A 386 -3.99 1.20 13.20
N PHE A 387 -3.27 0.90 14.29
CA PHE A 387 -3.70 -0.01 15.34
C PHE A 387 -4.36 0.70 16.54
N LEU A 388 -4.22 2.02 16.67
CA LEU A 388 -4.95 2.74 17.71
C LEU A 388 -6.45 2.74 17.39
N PRO A 389 -7.32 2.45 18.40
CA PRO A 389 -8.76 2.41 18.20
C PRO A 389 -9.24 3.79 17.77
N GLN A 390 -9.54 3.93 16.49
CA GLN A 390 -10.27 5.09 16.01
C GLN A 390 -11.68 4.95 16.56
N LYS A 391 -12.11 5.86 17.43
CA LYS A 391 -13.50 6.00 17.81
C LYS A 391 -14.30 6.00 16.51
N SER A 392 -15.08 4.94 16.31
CA SER A 392 -15.98 4.86 15.17
C SER A 392 -16.93 6.05 15.28
N ALA A 393 -16.95 6.88 14.25
CA ALA A 393 -17.86 8.04 14.15
C ALA A 393 -19.35 7.65 14.06
N SER A 394 -19.71 6.43 14.49
CA SER A 394 -21.07 5.89 14.36
C SER A 394 -21.91 5.88 15.63
N GLN A 395 -21.45 6.52 16.73
CA GLN A 395 -22.29 6.70 17.94
C GLN A 395 -22.05 8.02 18.71
N ALA A 396 -21.48 9.05 18.10
CA ALA A 396 -21.79 10.39 18.53
C ALA A 396 -23.09 10.79 17.80
N LYS A 397 -24.13 11.22 18.55
CA LYS A 397 -25.22 12.06 18.03
C LYS A 397 -24.56 13.03 17.06
N SER A 398 -24.98 13.03 15.78
CA SER A 398 -24.36 13.75 14.69
C SER A 398 -23.65 15.01 15.18
N PRO A 399 -22.31 15.05 15.25
CA PRO A 399 -21.67 16.33 15.11
C PRO A 399 -22.04 16.70 13.68
N HIS A 400 -22.53 17.90 13.48
CA HIS A 400 -22.67 18.53 12.17
C HIS A 400 -21.54 17.99 11.28
N PRO A 401 -21.83 17.56 10.02
CA PRO A 401 -20.78 17.17 9.09
C PRO A 401 -19.74 18.27 9.22
N LEU A 402 -18.49 17.90 9.61
CA LEU A 402 -17.40 18.85 9.77
C LEU A 402 -17.41 19.65 8.49
N ALA A 403 -17.83 20.92 8.59
CA ALA A 403 -18.04 21.78 7.45
C ALA A 403 -16.80 21.67 6.58
N ILE A 404 -16.95 21.15 5.37
CA ILE A 404 -15.91 21.19 4.36
C ILE A 404 -15.62 22.68 4.28
N SER A 405 -14.42 23.09 4.67
CA SER A 405 -14.04 24.48 4.63
C SER A 405 -14.02 24.85 3.16
N ASP A 406 -15.00 25.62 2.70
CA ASP A 406 -15.15 26.04 1.30
C ASP A 406 -13.94 26.82 0.77
N ASP A 407 -13.03 27.22 1.67
CA ASP A 407 -11.77 27.91 1.36
C ASP A 407 -10.60 26.98 0.98
N LEU A 408 -10.69 25.67 1.22
CA LEU A 408 -9.60 24.76 0.91
C LEU A 408 -9.64 24.32 -0.56
N PRO A 409 -8.53 24.41 -1.33
CA PRO A 409 -8.50 23.93 -2.70
C PRO A 409 -8.78 22.42 -2.76
N ALA A 410 -9.44 21.95 -3.81
CA ALA A 410 -9.48 20.52 -4.11
C ALA A 410 -8.04 20.03 -4.40
N VAL A 411 -7.73 18.78 -4.09
CA VAL A 411 -6.41 18.18 -4.32
C VAL A 411 -6.52 17.06 -5.35
N LEU A 412 -5.72 17.17 -6.41
CA LEU A 412 -5.44 16.10 -7.36
C LEU A 412 -4.04 15.53 -7.06
N ASP A 413 -4.00 14.37 -6.44
CA ASP A 413 -2.75 13.68 -6.08
C ASP A 413 -2.37 12.68 -7.16
N VAL A 414 -1.30 12.94 -7.87
CA VAL A 414 -0.74 12.05 -8.90
C VAL A 414 0.50 11.27 -8.43
N CYS A 415 0.77 11.23 -7.13
CA CYS A 415 1.87 10.47 -6.54
C CYS A 415 1.43 9.04 -6.23
N ALA A 416 2.05 8.04 -6.82
CA ALA A 416 1.74 6.63 -6.54
C ALA A 416 2.34 6.14 -5.22
N GLU A 417 3.63 6.45 -4.99
CA GLU A 417 4.49 5.81 -4.01
C GLU A 417 4.43 6.38 -2.61
N TYR A 418 3.95 7.62 -2.42
CA TYR A 418 4.03 8.29 -1.12
C TYR A 418 2.65 8.58 -0.54
N PRO A 419 2.38 8.22 0.75
CA PRO A 419 1.10 8.47 1.39
C PRO A 419 0.93 9.93 1.77
N HIS A 420 -0.32 10.41 1.75
CA HIS A 420 -0.71 11.71 2.25
C HIS A 420 -1.40 11.59 3.62
N PRO A 421 -1.14 12.49 4.59
CA PRO A 421 -1.96 12.61 5.79
C PRO A 421 -3.37 13.08 5.44
N ARG A 422 -4.35 12.78 6.28
CA ARG A 422 -5.77 13.12 6.06
C ARG A 422 -5.95 14.58 5.65
N TYR A 423 -6.57 14.79 4.49
CA TYR A 423 -6.98 16.10 4.01
C TYR A 423 -8.45 16.34 4.36
N ARG A 424 -8.79 17.59 4.75
CA ARG A 424 -10.16 17.96 5.15
C ARG A 424 -11.03 18.40 3.99
N GLY A 425 -10.43 18.75 2.86
CA GLY A 425 -11.12 19.14 1.63
C GLY A 425 -11.33 17.97 0.68
N VAL A 426 -11.71 18.28 -0.54
CA VAL A 426 -11.88 17.30 -1.62
C VAL A 426 -10.52 16.76 -2.05
N TYR A 427 -10.38 15.45 -2.09
CA TYR A 427 -9.14 14.76 -2.44
C TYR A 427 -9.42 13.67 -3.49
N ARG A 428 -8.66 13.70 -4.57
CA ARG A 428 -8.73 12.70 -5.65
C ARG A 428 -7.34 12.15 -5.94
N VAL A 429 -7.26 10.87 -6.23
CA VAL A 429 -6.00 10.16 -6.48
C VAL A 429 -6.02 9.58 -7.89
N LEU A 430 -5.00 9.90 -8.68
CA LEU A 430 -4.70 9.28 -9.96
C LEU A 430 -3.21 8.91 -9.96
N PRO A 431 -2.83 7.70 -9.48
CA PRO A 431 -1.46 7.37 -9.19
C PRO A 431 -0.64 7.14 -10.46
N LEU A 432 0.40 7.93 -10.67
CA LEU A 432 1.38 7.83 -11.75
C LEU A 432 2.73 7.35 -11.19
N LEU A 433 3.43 6.48 -11.91
CA LEU A 433 4.79 6.06 -11.56
C LEU A 433 5.77 7.23 -11.70
N ASP A 434 6.77 7.28 -10.81
CA ASP A 434 7.81 8.31 -10.87
C ASP A 434 8.86 8.01 -11.94
N MET A 435 9.58 9.04 -12.40
CA MET A 435 10.70 8.94 -13.34
C MET A 435 10.40 8.32 -14.72
N VAL A 436 9.17 7.99 -15.04
CA VAL A 436 8.72 7.53 -16.37
C VAL A 436 7.68 8.49 -16.93
N ALA A 437 7.61 8.57 -18.26
CA ALA A 437 6.59 9.40 -18.91
C ALA A 437 5.20 8.81 -18.63
N PRO A 438 4.22 9.59 -18.16
CA PRO A 438 2.84 9.15 -18.09
C PRO A 438 2.33 8.77 -19.48
N SER A 439 1.39 7.83 -19.53
CA SER A 439 0.74 7.50 -20.81
C SER A 439 -0.16 8.65 -21.27
N GLU A 440 -0.42 8.71 -22.58
CA GLU A 440 -1.40 9.64 -23.14
C GLU A 440 -2.76 9.57 -22.43
N ASN A 441 -3.24 8.35 -22.19
CA ASN A 441 -4.51 8.13 -21.49
C ASN A 441 -4.50 8.63 -20.05
N ASP A 442 -3.39 8.44 -19.32
CA ASP A 442 -3.26 8.97 -17.95
C ASP A 442 -3.30 10.49 -17.94
N LEU A 443 -2.64 11.16 -18.91
CA LEU A 443 -2.63 12.61 -19.01
C LEU A 443 -4.01 13.16 -19.41
N VAL A 444 -4.70 12.50 -20.35
CA VAL A 444 -6.09 12.83 -20.73
C VAL A 444 -7.01 12.77 -19.49
N GLN A 445 -6.97 11.65 -18.76
CA GLN A 445 -7.80 11.48 -17.56
C GLN A 445 -7.44 12.49 -16.46
N ALA A 446 -6.14 12.76 -16.26
CA ALA A 446 -5.68 13.72 -15.27
C ALA A 446 -6.10 15.15 -15.59
N ALA A 447 -6.01 15.57 -16.87
CA ALA A 447 -6.41 16.90 -17.31
C ALA A 447 -7.93 17.11 -17.21
N LEU A 448 -8.73 16.11 -17.59
CA LEU A 448 -10.19 16.11 -17.42
C LEU A 448 -10.57 16.20 -15.94
N LEU A 449 -9.92 15.42 -15.08
CA LEU A 449 -10.19 15.42 -13.64
C LEU A 449 -9.78 16.75 -12.99
N LEU A 450 -8.65 17.33 -13.41
CA LEU A 450 -8.19 18.65 -12.96
C LEU A 450 -9.23 19.72 -13.32
N GLU A 451 -9.72 19.75 -14.57
CA GLU A 451 -10.72 20.71 -15.01
C GLU A 451 -12.06 20.52 -14.31
N ALA A 452 -12.52 19.28 -14.12
CA ALA A 452 -13.74 18.98 -13.38
C ALA A 452 -13.67 19.48 -11.92
N LEU A 453 -12.53 19.22 -11.24
CA LEU A 453 -12.31 19.69 -9.87
C LEU A 453 -12.25 21.22 -9.81
N ARG A 454 -11.60 21.87 -10.79
CA ARG A 454 -11.52 23.33 -10.90
C ARG A 454 -12.91 23.96 -11.05
N ARG A 455 -13.73 23.45 -11.97
CA ARG A 455 -15.10 23.94 -12.20
C ARG A 455 -15.99 23.76 -10.97
N GLN A 456 -15.84 22.64 -10.27
CA GLN A 456 -16.70 22.30 -9.13
C GLN A 456 -16.28 23.00 -7.83
N HIS A 457 -14.97 23.21 -7.60
CA HIS A 457 -14.45 23.68 -6.32
C HIS A 457 -13.66 25.00 -6.40
N GLY A 458 -13.60 25.62 -7.57
CA GLY A 458 -12.94 26.90 -7.81
C GLY A 458 -11.43 26.81 -7.80
N LYS A 459 -10.78 26.19 -6.80
CA LYS A 459 -9.34 26.08 -6.67
C LYS A 459 -8.89 24.63 -6.60
N VAL A 460 -7.81 24.27 -7.33
CA VAL A 460 -7.24 22.91 -7.33
C VAL A 460 -5.73 22.96 -7.16
N LEU A 461 -5.22 22.10 -6.27
CA LEU A 461 -3.81 21.80 -6.17
C LEU A 461 -3.51 20.46 -6.83
N THR A 462 -2.70 20.45 -7.89
CA THR A 462 -2.15 19.22 -8.47
C THR A 462 -0.79 18.92 -7.84
N CYS A 463 -0.63 17.76 -7.21
CA CYS A 463 0.60 17.41 -6.51
C CYS A 463 1.15 16.03 -6.86
N CYS A 464 2.48 15.91 -6.85
CA CYS A 464 3.21 14.64 -6.82
C CYS A 464 4.23 14.68 -5.68
N ALA A 465 5.17 13.75 -5.57
CA ALA A 465 6.16 13.73 -4.49
C ALA A 465 6.86 15.09 -4.32
N LEU A 466 7.46 15.62 -5.37
CA LEU A 466 8.22 16.88 -5.36
C LEU A 466 7.48 18.08 -5.99
N GLY A 467 6.49 17.83 -6.82
CA GLY A 467 5.83 18.89 -7.60
C GLY A 467 6.63 19.33 -8.83
N TYR A 468 7.51 18.50 -9.38
CA TYR A 468 8.43 18.89 -10.47
C TYR A 468 8.21 18.17 -11.81
N GLY A 469 7.78 16.91 -11.81
CA GLY A 469 7.62 16.10 -13.02
C GLY A 469 6.17 15.74 -13.31
N ARG A 470 5.61 14.75 -12.63
CA ARG A 470 4.24 14.21 -12.89
C ARG A 470 3.15 15.28 -12.77
N SER A 471 3.15 16.07 -11.70
CA SER A 471 2.20 17.18 -11.54
C SER A 471 2.41 18.26 -12.60
N ALA A 472 3.66 18.52 -13.01
CA ALA A 472 3.94 19.45 -14.12
C ALA A 472 3.37 18.94 -15.43
N ALA A 473 3.52 17.64 -15.75
CA ALA A 473 2.96 17.05 -16.96
C ALA A 473 1.44 17.21 -17.03
N VAL A 474 0.73 16.98 -15.93
CA VAL A 474 -0.72 17.14 -15.86
C VAL A 474 -1.13 18.60 -16.05
N VAL A 475 -0.46 19.54 -15.36
CA VAL A 475 -0.77 20.97 -15.47
C VAL A 475 -0.43 21.51 -16.88
N LEU A 476 0.66 21.06 -17.50
CA LEU A 476 0.99 21.43 -18.89
C LEU A 476 -0.07 20.94 -19.88
N THR A 477 -0.53 19.70 -19.75
CA THR A 477 -1.64 19.17 -20.57
C THR A 477 -2.90 20.01 -20.39
N TRP A 478 -3.24 20.38 -19.15
CA TRP A 478 -4.38 21.24 -18.84
C TRP A 478 -4.22 22.64 -19.43
N LEU A 479 -3.02 23.26 -19.36
CA LEU A 479 -2.74 24.58 -19.92
C LEU A 479 -2.94 24.61 -21.43
N LEU A 480 -2.57 23.54 -22.15
CA LEU A 480 -2.73 23.42 -23.60
C LEU A 480 -4.18 23.25 -24.03
N VAL A 481 -5.02 22.63 -23.20
CA VAL A 481 -6.42 22.32 -23.58
C VAL A 481 -7.36 23.39 -23.04
N TYR A 482 -7.30 23.68 -21.75
CA TYR A 482 -8.23 24.55 -21.04
C TYR A 482 -7.64 25.89 -20.64
N GLY A 483 -6.30 25.96 -20.57
CA GLY A 483 -5.58 27.16 -20.16
C GLY A 483 -5.33 28.17 -21.28
N GLY A 484 -5.70 27.89 -22.53
CA GLY A 484 -5.56 28.81 -23.66
C GLY A 484 -4.11 29.01 -24.13
N CYS A 485 -3.14 28.18 -23.71
CA CYS A 485 -1.79 28.19 -24.27
C CYS A 485 -1.79 27.62 -25.69
N ARG A 486 -1.12 28.32 -26.62
CA ARG A 486 -1.07 27.94 -28.03
C ARG A 486 -0.26 26.66 -28.27
N ASP A 487 0.86 26.56 -27.59
CA ASP A 487 1.84 25.48 -27.76
C ASP A 487 2.52 25.11 -26.43
N LEU A 488 3.26 24.01 -26.44
CA LEU A 488 3.97 23.49 -25.26
C LEU A 488 5.07 24.44 -24.78
N ALA A 489 5.67 25.24 -25.67
CA ALA A 489 6.73 26.19 -25.30
C ALA A 489 6.13 27.31 -24.43
N GLN A 490 4.99 27.88 -24.81
CA GLN A 490 4.27 28.89 -24.04
C GLN A 490 3.81 28.33 -22.67
N ALA A 491 3.18 27.15 -22.67
CA ALA A 491 2.73 26.50 -21.42
C ALA A 491 3.92 26.21 -20.49
N THR A 492 5.04 25.76 -21.04
CA THR A 492 6.28 25.50 -20.28
C THR A 492 6.87 26.79 -19.70
N ALA A 493 6.89 27.88 -20.47
CA ALA A 493 7.38 29.17 -20.00
C ALA A 493 6.53 29.69 -18.84
N GLU A 494 5.18 29.63 -18.95
CA GLU A 494 4.25 30.02 -17.88
C GLU A 494 4.47 29.17 -16.62
N LEU A 495 4.53 27.84 -16.76
CA LEU A 495 4.73 26.97 -15.62
C LEU A 495 6.09 27.14 -14.95
N LYS A 496 7.18 27.40 -15.72
CA LYS A 496 8.52 27.67 -15.18
C LYS A 496 8.59 28.95 -14.35
N GLN A 497 7.80 29.97 -14.65
CA GLN A 497 7.71 31.17 -13.82
C GLN A 497 7.18 30.83 -12.43
N ALA A 498 6.14 29.97 -12.35
CA ALA A 498 5.58 29.53 -11.08
C ALA A 498 6.45 28.48 -10.38
N ARG A 499 7.07 27.57 -11.15
CA ARG A 499 7.82 26.40 -10.64
C ARG A 499 9.14 26.20 -11.41
N PRO A 500 10.18 27.02 -11.14
CA PRO A 500 11.45 26.96 -11.88
C PRO A 500 12.15 25.58 -11.88
N GLN A 501 11.90 24.78 -10.84
CA GLN A 501 12.49 23.44 -10.66
C GLN A 501 11.78 22.34 -11.47
N MET A 502 10.75 22.67 -12.25
CA MET A 502 10.06 21.67 -13.06
C MET A 502 11.01 20.98 -14.06
N VAL A 503 10.76 19.68 -14.27
CA VAL A 503 11.53 18.85 -15.18
C VAL A 503 10.57 18.30 -16.24
N LEU A 504 10.95 18.49 -17.52
CA LEU A 504 10.18 18.04 -18.67
C LEU A 504 11.06 17.19 -19.60
N PRO A 505 11.12 15.86 -19.41
CA PRO A 505 11.81 14.96 -20.33
C PRO A 505 11.16 14.96 -21.72
N PRO A 506 11.93 14.71 -22.80
CA PRO A 506 11.40 14.70 -24.17
C PRO A 506 10.24 13.73 -24.38
N GLU A 507 10.29 12.54 -23.77
CA GLU A 507 9.20 11.55 -23.85
C GLU A 507 7.93 12.05 -23.18
N THR A 508 8.06 12.78 -22.07
CA THR A 508 6.92 13.38 -21.38
C THR A 508 6.33 14.54 -22.20
N ALA A 509 7.18 15.33 -22.87
CA ALA A 509 6.73 16.40 -23.75
C ALA A 509 5.87 15.83 -24.90
N LYS A 510 6.35 14.79 -25.59
CA LYS A 510 5.59 14.08 -26.64
C LYS A 510 4.24 13.53 -26.13
N ALA A 511 4.23 12.94 -24.95
CA ALA A 511 2.99 12.41 -24.36
C ALA A 511 1.99 13.54 -24.05
N ILE A 512 2.46 14.71 -23.60
CA ILE A 512 1.62 15.89 -23.33
C ILE A 512 1.00 16.40 -24.63
N GLU A 513 1.80 16.55 -25.70
CA GLU A 513 1.31 17.03 -27.01
C GLU A 513 0.28 16.06 -27.62
N ALA A 514 0.52 14.75 -27.54
CA ALA A 514 -0.42 13.73 -27.99
C ALA A 514 -1.73 13.78 -27.21
N ALA A 515 -1.66 13.86 -25.88
CA ALA A 515 -2.83 13.94 -25.02
C ALA A 515 -3.65 15.22 -25.27
N ALA A 516 -2.98 16.37 -25.42
CA ALA A 516 -3.64 17.65 -25.70
C ALA A 516 -4.27 17.65 -27.09
N GLY A 517 -3.60 17.12 -28.11
CA GLY A 517 -4.15 16.98 -29.46
C GLY A 517 -5.44 16.17 -29.48
N ARG A 518 -5.43 15.03 -28.79
CA ARG A 518 -6.60 14.14 -28.69
C ARG A 518 -7.77 14.81 -27.99
N LEU A 519 -7.54 15.54 -26.89
CA LEU A 519 -8.61 16.26 -26.19
C LEU A 519 -9.21 17.37 -27.06
N LYS A 520 -8.39 18.16 -27.77
CA LYS A 520 -8.85 19.23 -28.68
C LYS A 520 -9.69 18.68 -29.83
N THR A 521 -9.26 17.59 -30.45
CA THR A 521 -10.03 16.95 -31.55
C THR A 521 -11.39 16.45 -31.07
N SER A 522 -11.43 15.91 -29.86
CA SER A 522 -12.64 15.39 -29.23
C SER A 522 -13.63 16.51 -28.92
N GLU A 523 -13.18 17.67 -28.42
CA GLU A 523 -14.03 18.83 -28.15
C GLU A 523 -14.57 19.47 -29.44
N ALA A 524 -13.78 19.54 -30.50
CA ALA A 524 -14.22 20.05 -31.81
C ALA A 524 -15.35 19.21 -32.40
N SER A 525 -15.26 17.88 -32.35
CA SER A 525 -16.29 16.97 -32.87
C SER A 525 -17.64 17.06 -32.11
N PHE A 526 -17.63 17.51 -30.86
CA PHE A 526 -18.86 17.75 -30.08
C PHE A 526 -19.46 19.14 -30.32
N GLY A 527 -18.64 20.13 -30.69
CA GLY A 527 -19.10 21.46 -31.05
C GLY A 527 -19.93 21.44 -32.34
N ASP A 528 -19.46 20.70 -33.34
CA ASP A 528 -20.14 20.58 -34.64
C ASP A 528 -21.46 19.80 -34.56
N ALA A 529 -21.54 18.76 -33.72
CA ALA A 529 -22.78 17.98 -33.54
C ALA A 529 -23.94 18.72 -32.82
N ASN A 530 -23.65 19.82 -32.11
CA ASN A 530 -24.66 20.67 -31.45
C ASN A 530 -25.06 21.89 -32.28
N GLN A 531 -24.41 22.15 -33.42
CA GLN A 531 -24.83 23.22 -34.35
C GLN A 531 -25.84 22.73 -35.41
N ASP A 532 -25.93 21.41 -35.62
CA ASP A 532 -26.84 20.78 -36.59
C ASP A 532 -28.12 20.19 -35.94
N SER A 533 -28.39 20.47 -34.68
CA SER A 533 -29.61 20.09 -33.96
C SER A 533 -30.33 21.33 -33.46
#